data_560f0f60d7beb7785cc00a82d9cbe86c
#
_entry.id   560f0f60d7beb7785cc00a82d9cbe86c
#
_cell.length_a   1.000
_cell.length_b   1.000
_cell.length_c   1.000
_cell.angle_alpha   90.00
_cell.angle_beta   90.00
_cell.angle_gamma   90.00
#
_symmetry.space_group_name_H-M   'P 1'
#
loop_
_entity.id
_entity.type
_entity.pdbx_description
1 polymer ?
#
loop_
_entity_poly.entity_id
_entity_poly.type
_entity_poly.pdbx_seq_one_letter_code
_entity_poly.pdbx_strand_id
1 'polypeptide(L)'
;MSIDTFSVSELANQHCTDMPKGSKSLIIPAIESNLSQLKGWDTPLDYKHITKTFGFKNYQQTIAFVNAVTWIANREDHHPEICFGYNQCKINLTTHSAKGLTMNDMIMAAKISALLD
;
A
#
# COMPACT_ATOMS: atom_id res chain seq x y z
N MET A 1 2.38 23.54 11.40
CA MET A 1 1.56 22.31 11.41
C MET A 1 2.45 21.11 11.19
N SER A 2 2.41 20.16 12.07
CA SER A 2 3.21 18.96 11.94
C SER A 2 2.55 17.99 10.96
N ILE A 3 3.37 17.24 10.23
CA ILE A 3 2.91 16.18 9.35
C ILE A 3 3.04 14.88 10.13
N ASP A 4 1.92 14.17 10.31
CA ASP A 4 1.92 12.90 11.01
C ASP A 4 2.63 11.86 10.15
N THR A 5 3.69 11.30 10.69
CA THR A 5 4.45 10.24 10.06
C THR A 5 4.56 9.09 11.05
N PHE A 6 4.21 7.90 10.59
CA PHE A 6 4.26 6.70 11.41
C PHE A 6 5.38 5.79 10.91
N SER A 7 6.02 5.07 11.84
CA SER A 7 6.97 4.02 11.45
C SER A 7 6.23 2.89 10.73
N VAL A 8 7.00 2.04 10.01
CA VAL A 8 6.41 0.91 9.30
C VAL A 8 5.64 -0.01 10.25
N SER A 9 6.20 -0.30 11.44
CA SER A 9 5.52 -1.16 12.41
C SER A 9 4.25 -0.52 12.97
N GLU A 10 4.26 0.80 13.18
CA GLU A 10 3.06 1.51 13.62
C GLU A 10 1.96 1.46 12.55
N LEU A 11 2.33 1.68 11.29
CA LEU A 11 1.38 1.59 10.17
C LEU A 11 0.82 0.17 10.05
N ALA A 12 1.67 -0.83 10.14
CA ALA A 12 1.24 -2.23 10.00
C ALA A 12 0.26 -2.66 11.10
N ASN A 13 0.29 -2.00 12.25
CA ASN A 13 -0.60 -2.29 13.36
C ASN A 13 -1.91 -1.48 13.34
N GLN A 14 -2.03 -0.53 12.43
CA GLN A 14 -3.26 0.23 12.25
C GLN A 14 -4.21 -0.51 11.32
N HIS A 15 -5.45 -0.05 11.27
CA HIS A 15 -6.45 -0.58 10.35
C HIS A 15 -6.97 0.52 9.45
N CYS A 16 -7.34 0.13 8.23
CA CYS A 16 -7.95 1.06 7.30
C CYS A 16 -9.31 1.51 7.84
N THR A 17 -9.67 2.75 7.53
CA THR A 17 -10.95 3.31 7.91
C THR A 17 -11.79 3.57 6.67
N ASP A 18 -13.10 3.74 6.86
CA ASP A 18 -13.98 4.07 5.76
C ASP A 18 -13.58 5.42 5.15
N MET A 19 -13.53 5.46 3.82
CA MET A 19 -13.22 6.66 3.06
C MET A 19 -14.38 6.96 2.13
N PRO A 20 -15.39 7.70 2.61
CA PRO A 20 -16.55 8.01 1.78
C PRO A 20 -16.17 8.88 0.59
N LYS A 21 -17.03 8.89 -0.42
CA LYS A 21 -16.84 9.71 -1.61
C LYS A 21 -16.62 11.17 -1.21
N GLY A 22 -15.59 11.79 -1.79
CA GLY A 22 -15.20 13.15 -1.45
C GLY A 22 -14.19 13.27 -0.33
N SER A 23 -13.71 12.13 0.21
CA SER A 23 -12.60 12.14 1.17
C SER A 23 -11.39 12.84 0.55
N LYS A 24 -10.62 13.53 1.40
CA LYS A 24 -9.46 14.28 0.92
C LYS A 24 -8.24 13.37 0.83
N SER A 25 -7.50 13.51 -0.26
CA SER A 25 -6.21 12.84 -0.40
C SER A 25 -5.15 13.53 0.45
N LEU A 26 -4.08 12.79 0.76
CA LEU A 26 -2.93 13.32 1.46
C LEU A 26 -2.24 14.40 0.62
N ILE A 27 -1.67 15.40 1.29
CA ILE A 27 -0.83 16.39 0.63
C ILE A 27 0.53 15.75 0.29
N ILE A 28 1.22 16.29 -0.71
CA ILE A 28 2.48 15.73 -1.19
C ILE A 28 3.52 15.55 -0.08
N PRO A 29 3.77 16.53 0.80
CA PRO A 29 4.74 16.33 1.89
C PRO A 29 4.40 15.15 2.80
N ALA A 30 3.12 14.91 3.06
CA ALA A 30 2.69 13.77 3.88
C ALA A 30 2.93 12.44 3.14
N ILE A 31 2.67 12.41 1.82
CA ILE A 31 2.96 11.25 1.00
C ILE A 31 4.45 10.91 1.04
N GLU A 32 5.31 11.89 0.80
CA GLU A 32 6.75 11.68 0.78
C GLU A 32 7.29 11.26 2.15
N SER A 33 6.77 11.87 3.21
CA SER A 33 7.18 11.55 4.57
C SER A 33 6.87 10.10 4.91
N ASN A 34 5.66 9.61 4.56
CA ASN A 34 5.30 8.23 4.79
C ASN A 34 6.07 7.27 3.90
N LEU A 35 6.27 7.62 2.62
CA LEU A 35 7.04 6.77 1.71
C LEU A 35 8.50 6.60 2.15
N SER A 36 9.06 7.58 2.83
CA SER A 36 10.43 7.47 3.36
C SER A 36 10.58 6.30 4.34
N GLN A 37 9.48 5.87 4.96
CA GLN A 37 9.44 4.75 5.89
C GLN A 37 9.10 3.42 5.19
N LEU A 38 8.59 3.49 3.96
CA LEU A 38 8.09 2.32 3.22
C LEU A 38 9.06 1.98 2.09
N LYS A 39 10.11 1.23 2.42
CA LYS A 39 11.18 0.90 1.48
C LYS A 39 10.64 0.18 0.25
N GLY A 40 11.04 0.67 -0.93
CA GLY A 40 10.69 0.07 -2.20
C GLY A 40 9.34 0.50 -2.75
N TRP A 41 8.56 1.25 -1.99
CA TRP A 41 7.31 1.82 -2.48
C TRP A 41 7.58 3.18 -3.12
N ASP A 42 7.09 3.36 -4.34
CA ASP A 42 7.27 4.58 -5.13
C ASP A 42 5.93 5.17 -5.52
N THR A 43 5.96 6.44 -5.90
CA THR A 43 4.80 7.13 -6.44
C THR A 43 5.17 7.82 -7.74
N PRO A 44 4.27 7.87 -8.75
CA PRO A 44 4.52 8.66 -9.95
C PRO A 44 4.42 10.16 -9.64
N LEU A 45 4.80 10.97 -10.63
CA LEU A 45 4.83 12.43 -10.47
C LEU A 45 3.47 13.05 -10.13
N ASP A 46 2.37 12.37 -10.43
CA ASP A 46 1.04 12.87 -10.11
C ASP A 46 0.62 12.54 -8.66
N TYR A 47 1.38 11.72 -7.96
CA TYR A 47 1.11 11.33 -6.56
C TYR A 47 -0.27 10.71 -6.34
N LYS A 48 -0.80 10.00 -7.35
CA LYS A 48 -2.16 9.43 -7.29
C LYS A 48 -2.20 8.00 -6.76
N HIS A 49 -1.09 7.28 -6.84
CA HIS A 49 -1.00 5.91 -6.32
C HIS A 49 0.42 5.62 -5.85
N ILE A 50 0.57 4.52 -5.12
CA ILE A 50 1.90 4.00 -4.78
C ILE A 50 2.01 2.58 -5.30
N THR A 51 3.23 2.17 -5.61
CA THR A 51 3.48 0.88 -6.24
C THR A 51 4.77 0.26 -5.72
N LYS A 52 4.80 -1.07 -5.68
CA LYS A 52 6.02 -1.85 -5.42
C LYS A 52 5.94 -3.16 -6.17
N THR A 53 7.08 -3.59 -6.72
CA THR A 53 7.21 -4.89 -7.37
C THR A 53 8.02 -5.80 -6.44
N PHE A 54 7.46 -6.98 -6.15
CA PHE A 54 8.07 -7.99 -5.30
C PHE A 54 8.56 -9.14 -6.17
N GLY A 55 9.80 -9.59 -5.93
CA GLY A 55 10.40 -10.70 -6.66
C GLY A 55 10.39 -11.99 -5.84
N PHE A 56 10.21 -13.12 -6.52
CA PHE A 56 10.15 -14.43 -5.88
C PHE A 56 10.95 -15.45 -6.68
N LYS A 57 11.26 -16.57 -6.05
CA LYS A 57 12.07 -17.63 -6.67
C LYS A 57 11.27 -18.42 -7.71
N ASN A 58 9.97 -18.63 -7.45
CA ASN A 58 9.14 -19.48 -8.30
C ASN A 58 7.67 -19.05 -8.23
N TYR A 59 6.85 -19.73 -9.04
CA TYR A 59 5.44 -19.41 -9.14
C TYR A 59 4.67 -19.70 -7.84
N GLN A 60 5.03 -20.78 -7.15
CA GLN A 60 4.37 -21.15 -5.90
C GLN A 60 4.55 -20.05 -4.83
N GLN A 61 5.76 -19.50 -4.71
CA GLN A 61 6.02 -18.41 -3.78
C GLN A 61 5.25 -17.15 -4.19
N THR A 62 5.20 -16.86 -5.48
CA THR A 62 4.45 -15.70 -6.00
C THR A 62 2.97 -15.82 -5.66
N ILE A 63 2.37 -16.99 -5.91
CA ILE A 63 0.95 -17.22 -5.63
C ILE A 63 0.67 -17.16 -4.13
N ALA A 64 1.55 -17.71 -3.30
CA ALA A 64 1.38 -17.61 -1.85
C ALA A 64 1.33 -16.16 -1.38
N PHE A 65 2.19 -15.31 -1.95
CA PHE A 65 2.19 -13.89 -1.65
C PHE A 65 0.89 -13.20 -2.12
N VAL A 66 0.46 -13.48 -3.35
CA VAL A 66 -0.79 -12.94 -3.89
C VAL A 66 -1.97 -13.29 -2.98
N ASN A 67 -2.05 -14.55 -2.55
CA ASN A 67 -3.12 -15.00 -1.66
C ASN A 67 -3.08 -14.28 -0.31
N ALA A 68 -1.91 -14.08 0.25
CA ALA A 68 -1.75 -13.36 1.51
C ALA A 68 -2.17 -11.89 1.37
N VAL A 69 -1.82 -11.25 0.25
CA VAL A 69 -2.23 -9.87 -0.03
C VAL A 69 -3.75 -9.77 -0.15
N THR A 70 -4.38 -10.70 -0.85
CA THR A 70 -5.85 -10.68 -1.01
C THR A 70 -6.56 -10.88 0.33
N TRP A 71 -6.00 -11.69 1.23
CA TRP A 71 -6.56 -11.87 2.57
C TRP A 71 -6.53 -10.56 3.35
N ILE A 72 -5.40 -9.85 3.30
CA ILE A 72 -5.26 -8.53 3.95
C ILE A 72 -6.27 -7.55 3.35
N ALA A 73 -6.37 -7.51 2.02
CA ALA A 73 -7.27 -6.60 1.32
C ALA A 73 -8.73 -6.82 1.71
N ASN A 74 -9.15 -8.07 1.84
CA ASN A 74 -10.50 -8.40 2.27
C ASN A 74 -10.75 -7.98 3.71
N ARG A 75 -9.78 -8.22 4.58
CA ARG A 75 -9.89 -7.87 6.00
C ARG A 75 -9.96 -6.36 6.22
N GLU A 76 -9.16 -5.60 5.48
CA GLU A 76 -9.08 -4.14 5.63
C GLU A 76 -10.12 -3.42 4.76
N ASP A 77 -10.81 -4.13 3.89
CA ASP A 77 -11.76 -3.56 2.93
C ASP A 77 -11.13 -2.43 2.11
N HIS A 78 -9.90 -2.64 1.68
CA HIS A 78 -9.15 -1.71 0.83
C HIS A 78 -8.37 -2.54 -0.19
N HIS A 79 -8.75 -2.44 -1.46
CA HIS A 79 -8.37 -3.42 -2.47
C HIS A 79 -7.29 -2.87 -3.40
N PRO A 80 -6.09 -3.45 -3.40
CA PRO A 80 -5.04 -3.06 -4.33
C PRO A 80 -5.31 -3.64 -5.72
N GLU A 81 -4.68 -3.03 -6.72
CA GLU A 81 -4.53 -3.68 -8.01
C GLU A 81 -3.31 -4.61 -7.92
N ILE A 82 -3.49 -5.86 -8.30
CA ILE A 82 -2.44 -6.88 -8.23
C ILE A 82 -2.17 -7.40 -9.63
N CYS A 83 -0.92 -7.28 -10.07
CA CYS A 83 -0.47 -7.80 -11.37
C CYS A 83 0.71 -8.72 -11.13
N PHE A 84 0.59 -9.99 -11.48
CA PHE A 84 1.64 -10.95 -11.17
C PHE A 84 1.91 -11.91 -12.32
N GLY A 85 3.08 -12.50 -12.31
CA GLY A 85 3.51 -13.51 -13.25
C GLY A 85 4.23 -14.63 -12.53
N TYR A 86 5.15 -15.30 -13.21
CA TYR A 86 5.83 -16.48 -12.65
C TYR A 86 6.59 -16.17 -11.36
N ASN A 87 7.37 -15.11 -11.35
CA ASN A 87 8.28 -14.83 -10.24
C ASN A 87 8.24 -13.39 -9.76
N GLN A 88 7.18 -12.64 -10.08
CA GLN A 88 7.05 -11.29 -9.55
C GLN A 88 5.59 -10.88 -9.43
N CYS A 89 5.37 -9.97 -8.49
CA CYS A 89 4.05 -9.43 -8.19
C CYS A 89 4.16 -7.92 -7.99
N LYS A 90 3.43 -7.17 -8.80
CA LYS A 90 3.36 -5.71 -8.68
C LYS A 90 2.06 -5.34 -7.99
N ILE A 91 2.18 -4.53 -6.95
CA ILE A 91 1.03 -4.03 -6.19
C ILE A 91 0.89 -2.54 -6.43
N ASN A 92 -0.32 -2.10 -6.76
CA ASN A 92 -0.67 -0.69 -6.85
C ASN A 92 -1.76 -0.39 -5.82
N LEU A 93 -1.59 0.71 -5.09
CA LEU A 93 -2.54 1.16 -4.08
C LEU A 93 -2.97 2.59 -4.35
N THR A 94 -4.27 2.83 -4.28
CA THR A 94 -4.86 4.17 -4.37
C THR A 94 -6.21 4.15 -3.66
N THR A 95 -6.76 5.31 -3.37
CA THR A 95 -8.09 5.43 -2.76
C THR A 95 -9.01 6.14 -3.73
N HIS A 96 -9.88 5.40 -4.42
CA HIS A 96 -10.76 5.95 -5.45
C HIS A 96 -11.68 7.06 -4.93
N SER A 97 -12.23 6.89 -3.74
CA SER A 97 -13.14 7.87 -3.15
C SER A 97 -12.47 9.22 -2.84
N ALA A 98 -11.15 9.22 -2.67
CA ALA A 98 -10.36 10.43 -2.44
C ALA A 98 -9.67 10.93 -3.72
N LYS A 99 -9.75 10.18 -4.82
CA LYS A 99 -9.06 10.45 -6.08
C LYS A 99 -7.55 10.62 -5.89
N GLY A 100 -6.97 9.84 -5.02
CA GLY A 100 -5.55 9.89 -4.70
C GLY A 100 -5.23 9.05 -3.49
N LEU A 101 -4.13 9.38 -2.83
CA LEU A 101 -3.60 8.59 -1.71
C LEU A 101 -4.19 9.05 -0.38
N THR A 102 -4.48 8.08 0.48
CA THR A 102 -4.87 8.31 1.87
C THR A 102 -4.00 7.45 2.79
N MET A 103 -4.18 7.60 4.11
CA MET A 103 -3.46 6.75 5.06
C MET A 103 -3.81 5.28 4.90
N ASN A 104 -4.98 4.93 4.36
CA ASN A 104 -5.31 3.54 4.05
C ASN A 104 -4.27 2.90 3.13
N ASP A 105 -3.80 3.64 2.13
CA ASP A 105 -2.79 3.14 1.20
C ASP A 105 -1.46 2.89 1.91
N MET A 106 -1.08 3.79 2.82
CA MET A 106 0.16 3.65 3.59
C MET A 106 0.07 2.45 4.55
N ILE A 107 -1.06 2.29 5.20
CA ILE A 107 -1.32 1.16 6.10
C ILE A 107 -1.24 -0.17 5.33
N MET A 108 -1.88 -0.23 4.17
CA MET A 108 -1.85 -1.43 3.33
C MET A 108 -0.43 -1.75 2.86
N ALA A 109 0.32 -0.74 2.43
CA ALA A 109 1.71 -0.92 2.01
C ALA A 109 2.56 -1.53 3.13
N ALA A 110 2.41 -1.02 4.35
CA ALA A 110 3.13 -1.52 5.50
C ALA A 110 2.76 -2.98 5.83
N LYS A 111 1.46 -3.30 5.80
CA LYS A 111 0.99 -4.67 6.07
C LYS A 111 1.48 -5.66 5.01
N ILE A 112 1.46 -5.26 3.75
CA ILE A 112 1.92 -6.10 2.64
C ILE A 112 3.42 -6.34 2.76
N SER A 113 4.19 -5.29 3.02
CA SER A 113 5.65 -5.42 3.20
C SER A 113 6.00 -6.32 4.38
N ALA A 114 5.22 -6.27 5.46
CA ALA A 114 5.46 -7.09 6.65
C ALA A 114 5.33 -8.59 6.38
N LEU A 115 4.66 -8.99 5.29
CA LEU A 115 4.55 -10.41 4.92
C LEU A 115 5.90 -11.06 4.62
N LEU A 116 6.89 -10.27 4.23
CA LEU A 116 8.21 -10.76 3.81
C LEU A 116 9.31 -10.45 4.82
N ASP A 117 8.97 -9.87 5.95
CA ASP A 117 9.94 -9.56 7.01
C ASP A 117 10.14 -10.73 7.95
#